data_8ca9dc58171f0ebab6697e42a67ccee3
#
_entry.id   8ca9dc58171f0ebab6697e42a67ccee3
#
_cell.length_a   1.000
_cell.length_b   1.000
_cell.length_c   1.000
_cell.angle_alpha   90.00
_cell.angle_beta   90.00
_cell.angle_gamma   90.00
#
_symmetry.space_group_name_H-M   'P 1'
#
loop_
_entity.id
_entity.type
_entity.pdbx_description
1 polymer ?
#
loop_
_entity_poly.entity_id
_entity_poly.type
_entity_poly.pdbx_seq_one_letter_code
_entity_poly.pdbx_strand_id
1 'polypeptide(L)'
;MAIVIAPAMSQQASGNVGSINFTRWKGINVARTTYVYSDPNTPAQQTQRALLGSLAAAWGGVLSVANRETWADRAADQVFKNRLGTEYRPSGYQLFMKWNLQLMVISDIMYFNAPTGIFNVEIEKIEVWMGVMSEVWIQLTNSLDMNLDCRAVMIFRAGPFSSPARHPIEPEYRMLNFTKPPAAYEDYPQPTGNFFWYRCFGVLDSGQRTPAFEDQIYVP
;
A
#
# COMPACT_ATOMS: atom_id res chain seq x y z
N MET A 1 -24.72 -22.82 -7.06
CA MET A 1 -24.24 -24.22 -7.06
C MET A 1 -22.75 -24.21 -6.81
N ALA A 2 -22.25 -24.89 -5.78
CA ALA A 2 -20.82 -24.95 -5.52
C ALA A 2 -20.25 -26.22 -6.17
N ILE A 3 -19.14 -26.09 -6.88
CA ILE A 3 -18.40 -27.23 -7.42
C ILE A 3 -17.26 -27.51 -6.46
N VAL A 4 -17.33 -28.63 -5.78
CA VAL A 4 -16.29 -29.08 -4.83
C VAL A 4 -15.61 -30.28 -5.46
N ILE A 5 -14.31 -30.16 -5.74
CA ILE A 5 -13.53 -31.23 -6.40
C ILE A 5 -13.05 -32.27 -5.38
N ALA A 6 -13.07 -31.94 -4.09
CA ALA A 6 -12.81 -32.87 -2.99
C ALA A 6 -13.52 -32.38 -1.72
N PRO A 7 -13.75 -33.23 -0.70
CA PRO A 7 -14.51 -32.88 0.52
C PRO A 7 -13.81 -31.78 1.35
N ALA A 8 -14.38 -31.41 2.50
CA ALA A 8 -14.05 -30.20 3.28
C ALA A 8 -12.54 -29.93 3.57
N MET A 9 -11.67 -30.91 3.34
CA MET A 9 -10.20 -30.77 3.36
C MET A 9 -9.57 -30.75 1.96
N SER A 10 -10.33 -30.36 0.95
CA SER A 10 -9.91 -30.42 -0.44
C SER A 10 -8.86 -29.36 -0.78
N GLN A 11 -7.96 -29.71 -1.70
CA GLN A 11 -6.97 -28.76 -2.24
C GLN A 11 -7.63 -27.66 -3.08
N GLN A 12 -8.86 -27.85 -3.59
CA GLN A 12 -9.55 -26.84 -4.41
C GLN A 12 -11.06 -26.89 -4.19
N ALA A 13 -11.64 -25.72 -3.90
CA ALA A 13 -13.07 -25.52 -3.84
C ALA A 13 -13.42 -24.17 -4.50
N SER A 14 -14.56 -24.08 -5.19
CA SER A 14 -15.07 -22.85 -5.79
C SER A 14 -16.59 -22.78 -5.71
N GLY A 15 -17.14 -21.61 -5.40
CA GLY A 15 -18.59 -21.37 -5.33
C GLY A 15 -19.11 -21.25 -3.89
N ASN A 16 -20.43 -21.19 -3.76
CA ASN A 16 -21.11 -21.02 -2.49
C ASN A 16 -21.71 -22.36 -1.98
N VAL A 17 -21.45 -22.66 -0.72
CA VAL A 17 -22.10 -23.74 0.01
C VAL A 17 -22.78 -23.14 1.24
N GLY A 18 -24.09 -22.97 1.19
CA GLY A 18 -24.83 -22.26 2.23
C GLY A 18 -24.29 -20.83 2.43
N SER A 19 -23.89 -20.51 3.64
CA SER A 19 -23.32 -19.23 4.01
C SER A 19 -21.81 -19.11 3.75
N ILE A 20 -21.16 -20.12 3.18
CA ILE A 20 -19.72 -20.12 2.93
C ILE A 20 -19.46 -20.00 1.43
N ASN A 21 -18.63 -19.04 1.07
CA ASN A 21 -18.12 -18.82 -0.28
C ASN A 21 -16.68 -19.31 -0.37
N PHE A 22 -16.41 -20.21 -1.32
CA PHE A 22 -15.06 -20.68 -1.62
C PHE A 22 -14.57 -20.01 -2.90
N THR A 23 -13.41 -19.37 -2.81
CA THR A 23 -12.79 -18.69 -3.94
C THR A 23 -11.29 -18.99 -3.96
N ARG A 24 -10.69 -18.84 -5.14
CA ARG A 24 -9.23 -18.86 -5.27
C ARG A 24 -8.75 -17.47 -5.67
N TRP A 25 -7.85 -16.89 -4.87
CA TRP A 25 -7.27 -15.59 -5.14
C TRP A 25 -5.74 -15.64 -5.06
N LYS A 26 -5.06 -15.29 -6.14
CA LYS A 26 -3.59 -15.34 -6.26
C LYS A 26 -2.99 -16.68 -5.83
N GLY A 27 -3.61 -17.79 -6.23
CA GLY A 27 -3.15 -19.14 -5.89
C GLY A 27 -3.56 -19.64 -4.51
N ILE A 28 -4.16 -18.80 -3.66
CA ILE A 28 -4.62 -19.14 -2.31
C ILE A 28 -6.08 -19.53 -2.36
N ASN A 29 -6.42 -20.68 -1.74
CA ASN A 29 -7.81 -21.06 -1.53
C ASN A 29 -8.36 -20.31 -0.32
N VAL A 30 -9.45 -19.57 -0.52
CA VAL A 30 -10.10 -18.75 0.51
C VAL A 30 -11.52 -19.22 0.72
N ALA A 31 -11.86 -19.51 1.98
CA ALA A 31 -13.24 -19.74 2.42
C ALA A 31 -13.68 -18.55 3.28
N ARG A 32 -14.81 -17.96 2.95
CA ARG A 32 -15.36 -16.83 3.71
C ARG A 32 -16.87 -16.95 3.82
N THR A 33 -17.45 -16.39 4.85
CA THR A 33 -18.91 -16.28 4.97
C THR A 33 -19.47 -15.38 3.87
N THR A 34 -20.61 -15.77 3.31
CA THR A 34 -21.38 -14.90 2.42
C THR A 34 -21.94 -13.76 3.27
N TYR A 35 -21.50 -12.56 2.98
CA TYR A 35 -21.81 -11.37 3.77
C TYR A 35 -22.59 -10.39 2.91
N VAL A 36 -23.68 -9.88 3.44
CA VAL A 36 -24.42 -8.78 2.80
C VAL A 36 -23.73 -7.49 3.17
N TYR A 37 -23.08 -6.89 2.21
CA TYR A 37 -22.36 -5.64 2.40
C TYR A 37 -23.35 -4.47 2.53
N SER A 38 -23.27 -3.76 3.64
CA SER A 38 -23.74 -2.39 3.71
C SER A 38 -22.60 -1.49 3.22
N ASP A 39 -22.82 -0.78 2.12
CA ASP A 39 -21.84 0.19 1.61
C ASP A 39 -22.10 1.55 2.28
N PRO A 40 -21.24 2.00 3.21
CA PRO A 40 -21.41 3.29 3.89
C PRO A 40 -21.19 4.48 2.94
N ASN A 41 -20.64 4.26 1.75
CA ASN A 41 -20.41 5.26 0.71
C ASN A 41 -19.79 6.58 1.23
N THR A 42 -18.77 6.45 2.08
CA THR A 42 -18.11 7.61 2.68
C THR A 42 -17.36 8.45 1.62
N PRO A 43 -17.15 9.76 1.83
CA PRO A 43 -16.40 10.61 0.90
C PRO A 43 -15.02 10.04 0.54
N ALA A 44 -14.29 9.49 1.53
CA ALA A 44 -12.99 8.87 1.28
C ALA A 44 -13.10 7.64 0.35
N GLN A 45 -14.15 6.81 0.51
CA GLN A 45 -14.40 5.68 -0.40
C GLN A 45 -14.76 6.15 -1.80
N GLN A 46 -15.56 7.22 -1.91
CA GLN A 46 -15.91 7.81 -3.21
C GLN A 46 -14.68 8.32 -3.94
N THR A 47 -13.77 9.03 -3.26
CA THR A 47 -12.52 9.50 -3.82
C THR A 47 -11.66 8.33 -4.34
N GLN A 48 -11.46 7.29 -3.54
CA GLN A 48 -10.68 6.13 -3.96
C GLN A 48 -11.32 5.39 -5.15
N ARG A 49 -12.65 5.27 -5.18
CA ARG A 49 -13.37 4.67 -6.31
C ARG A 49 -13.25 5.51 -7.58
N ALA A 50 -13.30 6.85 -7.45
CA ALA A 50 -13.12 7.76 -8.57
C ALA A 50 -11.72 7.64 -9.16
N LEU A 51 -10.67 7.61 -8.34
CA LEU A 51 -9.29 7.40 -8.79
C LEU A 51 -9.10 6.05 -9.50
N LEU A 52 -9.62 4.98 -8.92
CA LEU A 52 -9.57 3.65 -9.55
C LEU A 52 -10.33 3.62 -10.86
N GLY A 53 -11.49 4.26 -10.91
CA GLY A 53 -12.32 4.37 -12.13
C GLY A 53 -11.61 5.13 -13.24
N SER A 54 -10.98 6.26 -12.93
CA SER A 54 -10.21 7.07 -13.89
C SER A 54 -9.02 6.31 -14.47
N LEU A 55 -8.27 5.58 -13.64
CA LEU A 55 -7.16 4.73 -14.09
C LEU A 55 -7.63 3.57 -14.97
N ALA A 56 -8.74 2.91 -14.59
CA ALA A 56 -9.29 1.84 -15.40
C ALA A 56 -9.79 2.35 -16.76
N ALA A 57 -10.43 3.51 -16.79
CA ALA A 57 -10.84 4.17 -18.03
C ALA A 57 -9.64 4.56 -18.90
N ALA A 58 -8.58 5.09 -18.30
CA ALA A 58 -7.35 5.41 -19.01
C ALA A 58 -6.72 4.16 -19.64
N TRP A 59 -6.64 3.06 -18.91
CA TRP A 59 -6.14 1.79 -19.45
C TRP A 59 -6.97 1.30 -20.64
N GLY A 60 -8.30 1.36 -20.53
CA GLY A 60 -9.21 0.86 -21.57
C GLY A 60 -9.31 1.74 -22.82
N GLY A 61 -9.31 3.06 -22.63
CA GLY A 61 -9.64 4.00 -23.70
C GLY A 61 -8.53 4.97 -24.13
N VAL A 62 -7.58 5.27 -23.25
CA VAL A 62 -6.55 6.30 -23.50
C VAL A 62 -5.20 5.68 -23.87
N LEU A 63 -4.79 4.59 -23.18
CA LEU A 63 -3.52 3.95 -23.46
C LEU A 63 -3.55 3.23 -24.82
N SER A 64 -2.56 3.54 -25.65
CA SER A 64 -2.31 2.80 -26.88
C SER A 64 -1.87 1.36 -26.60
N VAL A 65 -1.93 0.49 -27.61
CA VAL A 65 -1.44 -0.89 -27.48
C VAL A 65 0.03 -0.89 -27.10
N ALA A 66 0.85 -0.06 -27.76
CA ALA A 66 2.28 0.05 -27.44
C ALA A 66 2.54 0.43 -25.97
N ASN A 67 1.75 1.37 -25.42
CA ASN A 67 1.90 1.75 -24.02
C ASN A 67 1.55 0.59 -23.07
N ARG A 68 0.50 -0.18 -23.39
CA ARG A 68 0.14 -1.37 -22.59
C ARG A 68 1.20 -2.46 -22.65
N GLU A 69 1.86 -2.62 -23.80
CA GLU A 69 2.99 -3.55 -23.97
C GLU A 69 4.16 -3.17 -23.06
N THR A 70 4.54 -1.88 -22.97
CA THR A 70 5.59 -1.46 -22.01
C THR A 70 5.28 -1.86 -20.57
N TRP A 71 4.02 -1.80 -20.17
CA TRP A 71 3.58 -2.23 -18.83
C TRP A 71 3.59 -3.76 -18.70
N ALA A 72 3.26 -4.50 -19.75
CA ALA A 72 3.31 -5.95 -19.76
C ALA A 72 4.76 -6.45 -19.64
N ASP A 73 5.68 -5.88 -20.43
CA ASP A 73 7.12 -6.17 -20.37
C ASP A 73 7.68 -5.88 -18.99
N ARG A 74 7.36 -4.71 -18.45
CA ARG A 74 7.79 -4.35 -17.10
C ARG A 74 7.23 -5.26 -16.00
N ALA A 75 6.00 -5.73 -16.17
CA ALA A 75 5.37 -6.65 -15.23
C ALA A 75 6.01 -8.05 -15.26
N ALA A 76 6.54 -8.47 -16.42
CA ALA A 76 7.26 -9.73 -16.53
C ALA A 76 8.54 -9.78 -15.68
N ASP A 77 9.18 -8.63 -15.46
CA ASP A 77 10.38 -8.50 -14.63
C ASP A 77 10.07 -8.38 -13.13
N GLN A 78 8.79 -8.19 -12.76
CA GLN A 78 8.41 -7.99 -11.37
C GLN A 78 7.93 -9.29 -10.72
N VAL A 79 8.46 -9.57 -9.53
CA VAL A 79 8.01 -10.69 -8.69
C VAL A 79 7.48 -10.12 -7.38
N PHE A 80 6.23 -10.41 -7.08
CA PHE A 80 5.59 -10.04 -5.82
C PHE A 80 5.34 -11.28 -4.97
N LYS A 81 5.30 -11.09 -3.65
CA LYS A 81 4.92 -12.14 -2.69
C LYS A 81 3.52 -11.89 -2.16
N ASN A 82 2.73 -12.95 -2.08
CA ASN A 82 1.44 -12.90 -1.41
C ASN A 82 1.63 -13.02 0.12
N ARG A 83 0.53 -12.97 0.91
CA ARG A 83 0.57 -13.10 2.37
C ARG A 83 1.17 -14.43 2.87
N LEU A 84 1.18 -15.46 2.04
CA LEU A 84 1.77 -16.76 2.36
C LEU A 84 3.24 -16.88 1.91
N GLY A 85 3.83 -15.79 1.43
CA GLY A 85 5.19 -15.81 0.90
C GLY A 85 5.32 -16.40 -0.52
N THR A 86 4.22 -16.86 -1.14
CA THR A 86 4.25 -17.42 -2.49
C THR A 86 4.48 -16.31 -3.51
N GLU A 87 5.43 -16.51 -4.38
CA GLU A 87 5.76 -15.58 -5.45
C GLU A 87 4.73 -15.64 -6.59
N TYR A 88 4.40 -14.46 -7.12
CA TYR A 88 3.55 -14.34 -8.30
C TYR A 88 3.97 -13.13 -9.15
N ARG A 89 3.70 -13.21 -10.45
CA ARG A 89 3.93 -12.10 -11.37
C ARG A 89 2.62 -11.36 -11.64
N PRO A 90 2.60 -10.02 -11.53
CA PRO A 90 1.41 -9.24 -11.85
C PRO A 90 1.20 -9.19 -13.37
N SER A 91 -0.01 -8.89 -13.81
CA SER A 91 -0.24 -8.47 -15.18
C SER A 91 0.17 -7.00 -15.38
N GLY A 92 0.39 -6.57 -16.63
CA GLY A 92 0.69 -5.17 -16.96
C GLY A 92 -0.38 -4.20 -16.41
N TYR A 93 -1.64 -4.57 -16.50
CA TYR A 93 -2.75 -3.80 -15.91
C TYR A 93 -2.64 -3.67 -14.39
N GLN A 94 -2.33 -4.78 -13.69
CA GLN A 94 -2.19 -4.73 -12.22
C GLN A 94 -1.01 -3.86 -11.80
N LEU A 95 0.09 -3.89 -12.54
CA LEU A 95 1.26 -3.06 -12.28
C LEU A 95 0.94 -1.58 -12.55
N PHE A 96 0.30 -1.27 -13.69
CA PHE A 96 -0.16 0.06 -14.03
C PHE A 96 -1.05 0.65 -12.94
N MET A 97 -2.07 -0.10 -12.52
CA MET A 97 -2.97 0.33 -11.45
C MET A 97 -2.24 0.56 -10.13
N LYS A 98 -1.33 -0.35 -9.76
CA LYS A 98 -0.61 -0.28 -8.49
C LYS A 98 0.29 0.97 -8.39
N TRP A 99 1.04 1.28 -9.45
CA TRP A 99 2.00 2.39 -9.41
C TRP A 99 1.32 3.73 -9.62
N ASN A 100 0.45 3.83 -10.61
CA ASN A 100 -0.24 5.09 -10.90
C ASN A 100 -1.23 5.51 -9.81
N LEU A 101 -1.88 4.56 -9.11
CA LEU A 101 -2.76 4.92 -8.00
C LEU A 101 -2.02 5.69 -6.91
N GLN A 102 -0.79 5.30 -6.61
CA GLN A 102 0.03 6.00 -5.62
C GLN A 102 0.43 7.40 -6.08
N LEU A 103 0.82 7.53 -7.33
CA LEU A 103 1.19 8.82 -7.92
C LEU A 103 0.01 9.78 -7.99
N MET A 104 -1.18 9.29 -8.35
CA MET A 104 -2.38 10.11 -8.37
C MET A 104 -2.82 10.58 -6.97
N VAL A 105 -2.62 9.77 -5.94
CA VAL A 105 -2.90 10.18 -4.55
C VAL A 105 -1.96 11.30 -4.09
N ILE A 106 -0.70 11.27 -4.55
CA ILE A 106 0.35 12.21 -4.11
C ILE A 106 0.39 13.48 -4.96
N SER A 107 0.19 13.38 -6.27
CA SER A 107 0.54 14.45 -7.21
C SER A 107 -0.36 14.59 -8.43
N ASP A 108 -1.47 13.89 -8.50
CA ASP A 108 -2.39 13.85 -9.65
C ASP A 108 -1.72 13.52 -11.00
N ILE A 109 -0.58 12.83 -10.96
CA ILE A 109 0.17 12.45 -12.16
C ILE A 109 -0.09 10.98 -12.49
N MET A 110 -0.24 10.69 -13.78
CA MET A 110 -0.35 9.35 -14.32
C MET A 110 0.70 9.13 -15.41
N TYR A 111 1.44 8.04 -15.32
CA TYR A 111 2.36 7.60 -16.37
C TYR A 111 1.66 6.68 -17.36
N PHE A 112 1.71 7.06 -18.63
CA PHE A 112 1.18 6.25 -19.73
C PHE A 112 2.11 5.11 -20.10
N ASN A 113 3.44 5.36 -20.11
CA ASN A 113 4.46 4.34 -20.34
C ASN A 113 5.00 3.82 -19.01
N ALA A 114 5.38 2.55 -18.98
CA ALA A 114 6.07 2.00 -17.81
C ALA A 114 7.44 2.66 -17.63
N PRO A 115 7.80 3.07 -16.41
CA PRO A 115 9.13 3.62 -16.14
C PRO A 115 10.22 2.58 -16.41
N THR A 116 11.31 3.00 -17.04
CA THR A 116 12.40 2.11 -17.50
C THR A 116 13.50 1.87 -16.46
N GLY A 117 13.58 2.68 -15.40
CA GLY A 117 14.60 2.55 -14.34
C GLY A 117 14.27 1.48 -13.30
N ILE A 118 15.30 0.85 -12.74
CA ILE A 118 15.20 0.15 -11.45
C ILE A 118 15.75 1.12 -10.42
N PHE A 119 14.86 1.67 -9.62
CA PHE A 119 15.25 2.58 -8.56
C PHE A 119 15.38 1.77 -7.27
N ASN A 120 16.60 1.50 -6.84
CA ASN A 120 16.92 0.92 -5.54
C ASN A 120 17.26 2.07 -4.59
N VAL A 121 16.25 2.83 -4.20
CA VAL A 121 16.42 3.85 -3.15
C VAL A 121 16.02 3.23 -1.83
N GLU A 122 16.94 3.20 -0.89
CA GLU A 122 16.70 2.80 0.49
C GLU A 122 16.58 4.05 1.36
N ILE A 123 15.59 4.07 2.22
CA ILE A 123 15.51 5.05 3.30
C ILE A 123 16.47 4.55 4.37
N GLU A 124 17.59 5.25 4.57
CA GLU A 124 18.61 4.83 5.52
C GLU A 124 18.15 4.95 6.96
N LYS A 125 17.45 6.01 7.29
CA LYS A 125 16.98 6.25 8.65
C LYS A 125 15.76 7.16 8.68
N ILE A 126 14.82 6.82 9.55
CA ILE A 126 13.75 7.69 9.99
C ILE A 126 13.99 7.93 11.48
N GLU A 127 14.07 9.17 11.88
CA GLU A 127 14.16 9.54 13.29
C GLU A 127 12.79 10.05 13.72
N VAL A 128 12.24 9.42 14.75
CA VAL A 128 11.01 9.84 15.40
C VAL A 128 11.38 10.32 16.79
N TRP A 129 11.12 11.59 17.08
CA TRP A 129 11.37 12.14 18.43
C TRP A 129 10.21 12.96 18.93
N MET A 130 10.20 13.17 20.23
CA MET A 130 9.23 14.02 20.89
C MET A 130 9.66 15.47 20.90
N GLY A 131 8.75 16.35 20.47
CA GLY A 131 8.83 17.78 20.68
C GLY A 131 8.26 18.21 22.02
N VAL A 132 8.12 19.50 22.17
CA VAL A 132 7.46 20.14 23.33
C VAL A 132 5.95 19.93 23.17
N MET A 133 5.21 19.68 24.29
CA MET A 133 3.75 19.47 24.30
C MET A 133 3.22 18.16 23.66
N SER A 134 3.93 17.05 23.79
CA SER A 134 3.52 15.74 23.24
C SER A 134 3.38 15.69 21.72
N GLU A 135 4.05 16.58 21.02
CA GLU A 135 4.19 16.56 19.57
C GLU A 135 5.19 15.49 19.18
N VAL A 136 4.90 14.75 18.13
CA VAL A 136 5.81 13.76 17.57
C VAL A 136 6.37 14.30 16.27
N TRP A 137 7.68 14.44 16.23
CA TRP A 137 8.41 14.87 15.05
C TRP A 137 8.99 13.67 14.31
N ILE A 138 8.78 13.66 13.02
CA ILE A 138 9.30 12.62 12.13
C ILE A 138 10.25 13.29 11.15
N GLN A 139 11.54 13.08 11.33
CA GLN A 139 12.55 13.54 10.38
C GLN A 139 13.03 12.38 9.53
N LEU A 140 13.11 12.63 8.25
CA LEU A 140 13.60 11.69 7.26
C LEU A 140 15.06 12.03 6.97
N THR A 141 15.96 11.15 7.39
CA THR A 141 17.39 11.27 7.08
C THR A 141 17.67 10.43 5.84
N ASN A 142 18.16 11.07 4.80
CA ASN A 142 18.37 10.47 3.50
C ASN A 142 19.85 10.21 3.21
N SER A 143 20.13 9.14 2.48
CA SER A 143 21.27 9.12 1.59
C SER A 143 21.13 10.20 0.51
N LEU A 144 22.23 10.71 0.00
CA LEU A 144 22.32 11.87 -0.90
C LEU A 144 21.43 11.78 -2.17
N ASP A 145 20.95 10.59 -2.53
CA ASP A 145 20.24 10.32 -3.77
C ASP A 145 18.71 10.43 -3.69
N MET A 146 18.12 10.41 -2.48
CA MET A 146 16.66 10.45 -2.32
C MET A 146 16.01 11.75 -2.81
N ASN A 147 16.74 12.85 -2.86
CA ASN A 147 16.20 14.13 -3.31
C ASN A 147 15.87 14.15 -4.81
N LEU A 148 16.50 13.28 -5.60
CA LEU A 148 16.35 13.27 -7.05
C LEU A 148 15.23 12.35 -7.52
N ASP A 149 15.04 11.19 -6.84
CA ASP A 149 14.16 10.13 -7.34
C ASP A 149 12.94 9.87 -6.44
N CYS A 150 12.89 10.40 -5.21
CA CYS A 150 11.77 10.23 -4.30
C CYS A 150 10.78 11.38 -4.42
N ARG A 151 9.57 11.07 -4.90
CA ARG A 151 8.53 12.06 -5.09
C ARG A 151 7.87 12.48 -3.80
N ALA A 152 7.61 11.53 -2.93
CA ALA A 152 7.05 11.78 -1.61
C ALA A 152 7.34 10.62 -0.67
N VAL A 153 7.28 10.90 0.63
CA VAL A 153 7.27 9.89 1.68
C VAL A 153 5.88 9.83 2.29
N MET A 154 5.32 8.64 2.33
CA MET A 154 4.03 8.38 2.98
C MET A 154 4.27 7.96 4.41
N ILE A 155 3.56 8.59 5.33
CA ILE A 155 3.69 8.41 6.77
C ILE A 155 2.41 7.77 7.31
N PHE A 156 2.58 6.67 8.04
CA PHE A 156 1.51 5.92 8.67
C PHE A 156 1.75 5.82 10.17
N ARG A 157 0.67 5.78 10.93
CA ARG A 157 0.69 5.60 12.37
C ARG A 157 -0.24 4.47 12.79
N ALA A 158 0.19 3.70 13.78
CA ALA A 158 -0.66 2.77 14.53
C ALA A 158 -0.58 3.08 16.02
N GLY A 159 -1.68 2.92 16.73
CA GLY A 159 -1.82 3.22 18.15
C GLY A 159 -3.03 4.10 18.44
N PRO A 160 -3.25 4.48 19.70
CA PRO A 160 -2.41 4.27 20.90
C PRO A 160 -2.37 2.82 21.40
N PHE A 161 -1.22 2.39 21.94
CA PHE A 161 -1.03 1.10 22.58
C PHE A 161 -0.54 1.28 24.01
N SER A 162 -1.03 0.44 24.94
CA SER A 162 -0.62 0.48 26.34
C SER A 162 0.69 -0.28 26.63
N SER A 163 1.20 -1.03 25.66
CA SER A 163 2.40 -1.85 25.83
C SER A 163 3.37 -1.69 24.66
N PRO A 164 4.68 -1.56 24.94
CA PRO A 164 5.71 -1.50 23.90
C PRO A 164 5.90 -2.82 23.16
N ALA A 165 5.50 -3.93 23.77
CA ALA A 165 5.67 -5.26 23.18
C ALA A 165 4.66 -5.58 22.07
N ARG A 166 3.61 -4.75 21.93
CA ARG A 166 2.62 -4.94 20.88
C ARG A 166 3.12 -4.35 19.56
N HIS A 167 3.44 -5.22 18.63
CA HIS A 167 3.69 -4.84 17.24
C HIS A 167 2.36 -4.77 16.46
N PRO A 168 2.05 -3.66 15.77
CA PRO A 168 0.80 -3.52 15.01
C PRO A 168 0.79 -4.42 13.78
N ILE A 169 -0.39 -4.87 13.40
CA ILE A 169 -0.62 -5.55 12.13
C ILE A 169 -0.95 -4.54 11.02
N GLU A 170 -0.77 -4.93 9.76
CA GLU A 170 -1.02 -4.07 8.58
C GLU A 170 -2.30 -3.21 8.64
N PRO A 171 -3.49 -3.75 8.98
CA PRO A 171 -4.72 -2.96 9.00
C PRO A 171 -4.80 -1.89 10.10
N GLU A 172 -3.92 -1.96 11.12
CA GLU A 172 -3.90 -0.99 12.22
C GLU A 172 -3.17 0.30 11.85
N TYR A 173 -2.32 0.25 10.81
CA TYR A 173 -1.64 1.43 10.30
C TYR A 173 -2.60 2.32 9.51
N ARG A 174 -2.74 3.56 9.95
CA ARG A 174 -3.53 4.59 9.26
C ARG A 174 -2.60 5.62 8.65
N MET A 175 -2.83 5.94 7.39
CA MET A 175 -2.10 7.00 6.72
C MET A 175 -2.41 8.34 7.40
N LEU A 176 -1.36 9.05 7.81
CA LEU A 176 -1.45 10.39 8.36
C LEU A 176 -1.30 11.44 7.26
N ASN A 177 -0.19 11.37 6.56
CA ASN A 177 0.17 12.37 5.57
C ASN A 177 1.19 11.80 4.56
N PHE A 178 1.48 12.60 3.56
CA PHE A 178 2.65 12.43 2.71
C PHE A 178 3.41 13.76 2.64
N THR A 179 4.73 13.68 2.63
CA THR A 179 5.60 14.85 2.57
C THR A 179 6.68 14.67 1.51
N LYS A 180 7.15 15.77 0.93
CA LYS A 180 8.24 15.74 -0.05
C LYS A 180 9.58 15.89 0.69
N PRO A 181 10.57 15.02 0.44
CA PRO A 181 11.91 15.17 1.03
C PRO A 181 12.61 16.47 0.57
N PRO A 182 13.51 17.05 1.38
CA PRO A 182 13.74 16.77 2.80
C PRO A 182 12.70 17.53 3.64
N ALA A 183 11.84 16.85 4.34
CA ALA A 183 10.86 17.50 5.18
C ALA A 183 10.68 16.76 6.50
N ALA A 184 10.49 17.52 7.58
CA ALA A 184 9.98 17.01 8.83
C ALA A 184 8.45 17.05 8.79
N TYR A 185 7.82 16.07 9.38
CA TYR A 185 6.38 16.02 9.60
C TYR A 185 6.10 16.07 11.10
N GLU A 186 5.18 16.93 11.49
CA GLU A 186 4.73 17.10 12.86
C GLU A 186 3.37 16.42 13.03
N ASP A 187 3.31 15.43 13.91
CA ASP A 187 2.06 14.78 14.29
C ASP A 187 1.56 15.41 15.60
N TYR A 188 0.43 16.10 15.52
CA TYR A 188 -0.13 16.90 16.62
C TYR A 188 -0.53 16.08 17.86
N PRO A 189 -0.75 16.76 19.02
CA PRO A 189 -0.55 16.16 20.34
C PRO A 189 -1.24 14.82 20.49
N GLN A 190 -0.45 13.83 20.86
CA GLN A 190 -0.89 12.47 21.04
C GLN A 190 -1.28 12.23 22.51
N PRO A 191 -2.22 11.28 22.76
CA PRO A 191 -2.55 10.88 24.13
C PRO A 191 -1.31 10.42 24.90
N THR A 192 -1.08 11.03 26.07
CA THR A 192 0.04 10.69 26.96
C THR A 192 -0.11 9.29 27.56
N GLY A 193 1.00 8.69 27.99
CA GLY A 193 1.03 7.37 28.58
C GLY A 193 0.88 6.21 27.58
N ASN A 194 1.07 6.46 26.30
CA ASN A 194 0.85 5.48 25.25
C ASN A 194 2.05 5.33 24.30
N PHE A 195 2.12 4.17 23.64
CA PHE A 195 3.08 3.87 22.59
C PHE A 195 2.43 4.03 21.23
N PHE A 196 3.19 4.58 20.28
CA PHE A 196 2.80 4.72 18.88
C PHE A 196 3.87 4.12 17.99
N TRP A 197 3.45 3.47 16.92
CA TRP A 197 4.32 2.98 15.86
C TRP A 197 4.15 3.85 14.62
N TYR A 198 5.25 4.27 14.08
CA TYR A 198 5.29 5.00 12.81
C TYR A 198 5.94 4.13 11.75
N ARG A 199 5.30 4.09 10.59
CA ARG A 199 5.81 3.41 9.43
C ARG A 199 5.88 4.39 8.28
N CYS A 200 7.02 4.47 7.62
CA CYS A 200 7.23 5.35 6.48
C CYS A 200 7.80 4.57 5.30
N PHE A 201 7.44 4.98 4.11
CA PHE A 201 8.07 4.51 2.88
C PHE A 201 8.04 5.60 1.82
N GLY A 202 9.08 5.64 1.00
CA GLY A 202 9.17 6.54 -0.14
C GLY A 202 8.32 6.03 -1.30
N VAL A 203 7.77 6.96 -2.05
CA VAL A 203 7.20 6.73 -3.38
C VAL A 203 8.10 7.40 -4.38
N LEU A 204 8.71 6.61 -5.24
CA LEU A 204 9.63 7.08 -6.27
C LEU A 204 8.85 7.72 -7.42
N ASP A 205 9.54 8.46 -8.26
CA ASP A 205 8.96 9.04 -9.48
C ASP A 205 8.37 7.96 -10.40
N SER A 206 8.87 6.74 -10.34
CA SER A 206 8.32 5.58 -11.03
C SER A 206 6.97 5.08 -10.49
N GLY A 207 6.54 5.53 -9.31
CA GLY A 207 5.41 4.97 -8.56
C GLY A 207 5.75 3.70 -7.77
N GLN A 208 6.99 3.28 -7.75
CA GLN A 208 7.45 2.18 -6.90
C GLN A 208 7.55 2.66 -5.44
N ARG A 209 7.40 1.72 -4.50
CA ARG A 209 7.64 1.97 -3.08
C ARG A 209 9.01 1.48 -2.68
N THR A 210 9.67 2.26 -1.83
CA THR A 210 10.83 1.76 -1.10
C THR A 210 10.42 0.73 -0.04
N PRO A 211 11.35 -0.04 0.52
CA PRO A 211 11.10 -0.78 1.75
C PRO A 211 10.52 0.13 2.83
N ALA A 212 9.65 -0.41 3.67
CA ALA A 212 9.10 0.35 4.79
C ALA A 212 10.12 0.42 5.92
N PHE A 213 10.25 1.59 6.51
CA PHE A 213 10.95 1.79 7.77
C PHE A 213 9.93 1.94 8.89
N GLU A 214 10.18 1.32 10.05
CA GLU A 214 9.29 1.36 11.21
C GLU A 214 10.07 1.77 12.47
N ASP A 215 9.45 2.62 13.27
CA ASP A 215 9.99 3.03 14.56
C ASP A 215 8.86 3.22 15.57
N GLN A 216 9.19 3.08 16.86
CA GLN A 216 8.26 3.19 17.98
C GLN A 216 8.63 4.34 18.90
N ILE A 217 7.64 5.10 19.31
CA ILE A 217 7.81 6.18 20.29
C ILE A 217 6.84 6.02 21.47
N TYR A 218 7.31 6.37 22.66
CA TYR A 218 6.49 6.53 23.87
C TYR A 218 6.17 8.01 24.09
N VAL A 219 4.92 8.33 24.25
CA VAL A 219 4.45 9.68 24.61
C VAL A 219 4.17 9.70 26.12
N PRO A 220 5.03 10.32 26.95
CA PRO A 220 4.94 10.29 28.41
C PRO A 220 3.71 11.01 28.98
#